data_6e18056ef6fbc3d053c2a200a9696fdf
#
_entry.id   6e18056ef6fbc3d053c2a200a9696fdf
#
_cell.length_a   1.000
_cell.length_b   1.000
_cell.length_c   1.000
_cell.angle_alpha   90.00
_cell.angle_beta   90.00
_cell.angle_gamma   90.00
#
_symmetry.space_group_name_H-M   'P 1'
#
loop_
_entity.id
_entity.type
_entity.pdbx_description
1 polymer ?
#
loop_
_entity_poly.entity_id
_entity_poly.type
_entity_poly.pdbx_seq_one_letter_code
_entity_poly.pdbx_strand_id
1 'polypeptide(L)'
;MTAHRLTAVTLFSFLAVLLFVLNCAEVAAPPGGEEDRLAPTVIQTSPANGSINVSPGREITFWFSEGIVRPTATRPVFISPRQAAPPKLKWKTDRLIVTLANVFDSNLTYVVTLSAEITDWRRNKMDSTVTIAFSTGEIIDSGSAVGFITVLGKPKGGVMAGLYELSTDTSEIEYDSVYPTYVTQSATDGTFKFKFLPDRKFRLIAFEDLNRNEKYNPNDEPFAVSDRTINTGGSAYLDALYLEMSQPLEKELAIASAFYTADGLIKIRLNRKIELDYLKYHLNQISFSSKSGPSRTVTAQAILESHLDTTSILTCFPEKIDTGSYVITLLIDSGGVPVTFENLAIGELKDKNPPVLIKFSPDNKPYFKNKIVIAALFSEPIDKDKTAEGTFLLTTGEEPAVKIRAGWPDPFHIEFTSDSLYDGTGYTMSMAEFEIFDLSGNVLGDSIQSFGFSIINPDSLGSISGTIIVELIDKVNSIKQLTFTRVSGNQSFDIKVPGNVFTTELPAGKYLMSGYLDENNNDKRDLGSTFPYTFAETFGKSNDTISVRARFETVGIEFKFK
;
A
#
# COMPACT_ATOMS: atom_id res chain seq x y z
N MET A 1 29.55 -79.50 56.10
CA MET A 1 28.18 -79.21 55.65
C MET A 1 27.68 -77.78 56.00
N THR A 2 28.50 -76.94 56.59
CA THR A 2 28.08 -75.61 57.09
C THR A 2 28.42 -74.43 56.16
N ALA A 3 29.41 -74.56 55.24
CA ALA A 3 29.84 -73.47 54.37
C ALA A 3 28.89 -73.24 53.17
N HIS A 4 28.28 -74.27 52.60
CA HIS A 4 27.35 -74.15 51.48
C HIS A 4 25.97 -73.55 51.82
N ARG A 5 25.55 -73.62 53.08
CA ARG A 5 24.29 -73.04 53.56
C ARG A 5 24.39 -71.49 53.73
N LEU A 6 25.56 -70.99 54.12
CA LEU A 6 25.77 -69.57 54.31
C LEU A 6 25.83 -68.83 52.95
N THR A 7 26.49 -69.41 51.94
CA THR A 7 26.54 -68.84 50.58
C THR A 7 25.18 -68.82 49.85
N ALA A 8 24.35 -69.84 50.10
CA ALA A 8 23.00 -69.87 49.50
C ALA A 8 22.06 -68.84 50.15
N VAL A 9 22.17 -68.60 51.47
CA VAL A 9 21.34 -67.58 52.16
C VAL A 9 21.78 -66.18 51.78
N THR A 10 23.08 -65.90 51.63
CA THR A 10 23.57 -64.59 51.16
C THR A 10 23.22 -64.33 49.71
N LEU A 11 23.28 -65.33 48.83
CA LEU A 11 22.88 -65.21 47.45
C LEU A 11 21.37 -64.95 47.29
N PHE A 12 20.55 -65.67 48.13
CA PHE A 12 19.08 -65.45 48.11
C PHE A 12 18.69 -64.10 48.70
N SER A 13 19.39 -63.59 49.73
CA SER A 13 19.17 -62.25 50.26
C SER A 13 19.57 -61.18 49.29
N PHE A 14 20.66 -61.38 48.54
CA PHE A 14 21.11 -60.44 47.51
C PHE A 14 20.14 -60.40 46.32
N LEU A 15 19.61 -61.53 45.87
CA LEU A 15 18.61 -61.64 44.82
C LEU A 15 17.27 -61.04 45.24
N ALA A 16 16.85 -61.19 46.51
CA ALA A 16 15.65 -60.59 47.07
C ALA A 16 15.76 -59.05 47.14
N VAL A 17 16.93 -58.50 47.51
CA VAL A 17 17.19 -57.06 47.52
C VAL A 17 17.25 -56.54 46.10
N LEU A 18 17.84 -57.27 45.16
CA LEU A 18 17.90 -56.90 43.76
C LEU A 18 16.48 -56.83 43.11
N LEU A 19 15.59 -57.75 43.49
CA LEU A 19 14.19 -57.75 43.03
C LEU A 19 13.36 -56.61 43.65
N PHE A 20 13.70 -56.09 44.81
CA PHE A 20 13.05 -54.91 45.41
C PHE A 20 13.53 -53.58 44.79
N VAL A 21 14.74 -53.52 44.25
CA VAL A 21 15.29 -52.33 43.62
C VAL A 21 14.78 -52.20 42.19
N LEU A 22 14.29 -53.25 41.54
CA LEU A 22 13.76 -53.24 40.17
C LEU A 22 12.27 -52.83 40.09
N ASN A 23 11.58 -52.66 41.23
CA ASN A 23 10.23 -52.04 41.21
C ASN A 23 10.32 -50.54 41.35
N CYS A 24 11.01 -49.88 40.41
CA CYS A 24 10.71 -48.47 40.12
C CYS A 24 9.30 -48.43 39.53
N ALA A 25 8.33 -48.02 40.32
CA ALA A 25 7.04 -47.64 39.82
C ALA A 25 7.29 -46.42 38.91
N GLU A 26 7.18 -46.64 37.62
CA GLU A 26 7.12 -45.54 36.64
C GLU A 26 5.86 -44.74 36.98
N VAL A 27 6.04 -43.53 37.47
CA VAL A 27 4.93 -42.59 37.66
C VAL A 27 4.53 -42.16 36.26
N ALA A 28 3.70 -42.96 35.62
CA ALA A 28 3.04 -42.53 34.40
C ALA A 28 2.16 -41.32 34.79
N ALA A 29 2.46 -40.17 34.21
CA ALA A 29 1.54 -39.06 34.29
C ALA A 29 0.16 -39.56 33.82
N PRO A 30 -0.92 -39.25 34.54
CA PRO A 30 -2.25 -39.66 34.11
C PRO A 30 -2.43 -39.22 32.65
N PRO A 31 -2.98 -40.09 31.75
CA PRO A 31 -3.24 -39.71 30.39
C PRO A 31 -4.14 -38.47 30.44
N GLY A 32 -3.62 -37.34 30.00
CA GLY A 32 -4.41 -36.12 29.87
C GLY A 32 -5.65 -36.42 29.01
N GLY A 33 -6.76 -35.77 29.32
CA GLY A 33 -7.93 -35.79 28.45
C GLY A 33 -7.58 -35.30 27.03
N GLU A 34 -8.50 -35.41 26.13
CA GLU A 34 -8.35 -34.84 24.78
C GLU A 34 -7.93 -33.35 24.87
N GLU A 35 -7.05 -32.95 23.98
CA GLU A 35 -6.57 -31.56 23.92
C GLU A 35 -7.76 -30.66 23.63
N ASP A 36 -8.00 -29.70 24.51
CA ASP A 36 -9.04 -28.71 24.32
C ASP A 36 -8.65 -27.77 23.17
N ARG A 37 -9.46 -27.76 22.12
CA ARG A 37 -9.30 -26.95 20.90
C ARG A 37 -10.51 -26.04 20.68
N LEU A 38 -11.42 -25.98 21.62
CA LEU A 38 -12.60 -25.12 21.51
C LEU A 38 -12.21 -23.69 21.85
N ALA A 39 -12.68 -22.77 21.05
CA ALA A 39 -12.49 -21.34 21.28
C ALA A 39 -13.53 -20.80 22.26
N PRO A 40 -13.18 -19.87 23.16
CA PRO A 40 -14.14 -19.24 24.04
C PRO A 40 -15.16 -18.43 23.24
N THR A 41 -16.44 -18.55 23.59
CA THR A 41 -17.55 -17.81 22.97
C THR A 41 -18.28 -16.97 24.00
N VAL A 42 -18.85 -15.83 23.56
CA VAL A 42 -19.70 -15.01 24.42
C VAL A 42 -21.10 -15.64 24.44
N ILE A 43 -21.55 -16.05 25.63
CA ILE A 43 -22.85 -16.72 25.84
C ILE A 43 -23.94 -15.78 26.35
N GLN A 44 -23.57 -14.67 27.01
CA GLN A 44 -24.51 -13.70 27.57
C GLN A 44 -23.85 -12.33 27.70
N THR A 45 -24.66 -11.26 27.61
CA THR A 45 -24.22 -9.89 27.87
C THR A 45 -25.19 -9.13 28.74
N SER A 46 -24.72 -8.14 29.47
CA SER A 46 -25.55 -7.16 30.18
C SER A 46 -24.94 -5.77 29.98
N PRO A 47 -25.64 -4.79 29.35
CA PRO A 47 -26.97 -4.95 28.74
C PRO A 47 -26.99 -6.04 27.66
N ALA A 48 -28.16 -6.64 27.44
CA ALA A 48 -28.31 -7.67 26.42
C ALA A 48 -28.17 -7.05 25.02
N ASN A 49 -27.61 -7.82 24.08
CA ASN A 49 -27.54 -7.37 22.69
C ASN A 49 -28.96 -7.14 22.14
N GLY A 50 -29.18 -5.98 21.51
CA GLY A 50 -30.48 -5.59 20.98
C GLY A 50 -31.42 -4.95 22.00
N SER A 51 -31.02 -4.74 23.26
CA SER A 51 -31.86 -4.11 24.25
C SER A 51 -32.04 -2.60 24.04
N ILE A 52 -33.22 -2.11 24.28
CA ILE A 52 -33.60 -0.70 24.22
C ILE A 52 -34.06 -0.22 25.60
N ASN A 53 -34.20 1.08 25.81
CA ASN A 53 -34.60 1.69 27.10
C ASN A 53 -33.73 1.19 28.27
N VAL A 54 -32.44 0.97 28.02
CA VAL A 54 -31.49 0.53 29.03
C VAL A 54 -31.37 1.62 30.09
N SER A 55 -31.60 1.26 31.35
CA SER A 55 -31.50 2.19 32.48
C SER A 55 -30.08 2.78 32.58
N PRO A 56 -29.98 4.03 33.10
CA PRO A 56 -28.67 4.64 33.32
C PRO A 56 -27.76 3.76 34.18
N GLY A 57 -26.65 3.38 33.62
CA GLY A 57 -25.62 2.54 34.24
C GLY A 57 -24.27 2.90 33.67
N ARG A 58 -23.25 2.19 34.05
CA ARG A 58 -21.87 2.37 33.49
C ARG A 58 -21.12 1.07 33.32
N GLU A 59 -21.79 -0.07 33.53
CA GLU A 59 -21.15 -1.38 33.44
C GLU A 59 -21.75 -2.18 32.29
N ILE A 60 -20.84 -2.83 31.55
CA ILE A 60 -21.15 -3.77 30.49
C ILE A 60 -20.45 -5.06 30.85
N THR A 61 -21.17 -6.18 30.91
CA THR A 61 -20.60 -7.47 31.28
C THR A 61 -20.76 -8.47 30.14
N PHE A 62 -19.70 -9.18 29.83
CA PHE A 62 -19.68 -10.30 28.89
C PHE A 62 -19.40 -11.59 29.66
N TRP A 63 -20.23 -12.61 29.51
CA TRP A 63 -20.01 -13.95 30.03
C TRP A 63 -19.56 -14.86 28.90
N PHE A 64 -18.57 -15.69 29.18
CA PHE A 64 -17.97 -16.60 28.22
C PHE A 64 -18.34 -18.06 28.54
N SER A 65 -18.28 -18.93 27.52
CA SER A 65 -18.53 -20.36 27.64
C SER A 65 -17.54 -21.07 28.58
N GLU A 66 -16.39 -20.47 28.78
CA GLU A 66 -15.28 -21.03 29.54
C GLU A 66 -14.36 -19.95 30.14
N GLY A 67 -13.31 -20.38 30.82
CA GLY A 67 -12.34 -19.47 31.43
C GLY A 67 -11.46 -18.75 30.44
N ILE A 68 -11.40 -17.42 30.59
CA ILE A 68 -10.66 -16.52 29.69
C ILE A 68 -9.40 -15.96 30.33
N VAL A 69 -8.42 -15.63 29.47
CA VAL A 69 -7.15 -14.99 29.82
C VAL A 69 -7.10 -13.58 29.26
N ARG A 70 -6.59 -12.65 30.08
CA ARG A 70 -6.40 -11.26 29.66
C ARG A 70 -5.37 -11.18 28.52
N PRO A 71 -5.70 -10.59 27.35
CA PRO A 71 -4.73 -10.31 26.29
C PRO A 71 -3.63 -9.37 26.79
N THR A 72 -2.39 -9.64 26.43
CA THR A 72 -1.22 -8.85 26.92
C THR A 72 -0.85 -7.69 26.00
N ALA A 73 -1.22 -7.74 24.72
CA ALA A 73 -0.67 -6.84 23.69
C ALA A 73 -1.69 -5.98 22.93
N THR A 74 -3.01 -6.17 23.13
CA THR A 74 -4.03 -5.52 22.33
C THR A 74 -5.11 -4.85 23.20
N ARG A 75 -5.82 -3.89 22.61
CA ARG A 75 -7.09 -3.40 23.17
C ARG A 75 -8.16 -4.44 22.91
N PRO A 76 -8.66 -5.09 23.94
CA PRO A 76 -9.64 -6.15 23.76
C PRO A 76 -11.08 -5.63 23.61
N VAL A 77 -11.32 -4.34 23.86
CA VAL A 77 -12.67 -3.74 23.88
C VAL A 77 -12.67 -2.38 23.18
N PHE A 78 -13.53 -2.24 22.19
CA PHE A 78 -13.83 -0.96 21.54
C PHE A 78 -15.28 -0.55 21.89
N ILE A 79 -15.48 0.70 22.22
CA ILE A 79 -16.79 1.25 22.57
C ILE A 79 -17.06 2.48 21.72
N SER A 80 -18.20 2.47 21.07
CA SER A 80 -18.70 3.62 20.29
C SER A 80 -20.09 4.04 20.78
N PRO A 81 -20.38 5.34 20.81
CA PRO A 81 -19.47 6.44 20.56
C PRO A 81 -18.33 6.46 21.59
N ARG A 82 -17.20 7.10 21.19
CA ARG A 82 -15.99 7.16 22.03
C ARG A 82 -16.31 7.78 23.40
N GLN A 83 -15.75 7.18 24.43
CA GLN A 83 -15.90 7.64 25.79
C GLN A 83 -14.84 8.70 26.15
N ALA A 84 -15.19 9.63 27.05
CA ALA A 84 -14.29 10.70 27.53
C ALA A 84 -12.99 10.17 28.15
N ALA A 85 -13.03 8.97 28.74
CA ALA A 85 -11.87 8.28 29.27
C ALA A 85 -11.93 6.77 28.95
N PRO A 86 -10.77 6.09 28.86
CA PRO A 86 -10.71 4.65 28.63
C PRO A 86 -11.52 3.88 29.69
N PRO A 87 -12.27 2.84 29.31
CA PRO A 87 -13.02 2.03 30.24
C PRO A 87 -12.08 1.22 31.16
N LYS A 88 -12.51 0.97 32.37
CA LYS A 88 -11.84 0.06 33.30
C LYS A 88 -12.27 -1.37 33.00
N LEU A 89 -11.30 -2.26 32.74
CA LEU A 89 -11.53 -3.66 32.44
C LEU A 89 -11.22 -4.53 33.65
N LYS A 90 -12.21 -5.28 34.14
CA LYS A 90 -12.05 -6.25 35.22
C LYS A 90 -12.28 -7.65 34.71
N TRP A 91 -11.21 -8.40 34.60
CA TRP A 91 -11.19 -9.79 34.15
C TRP A 91 -11.50 -10.73 35.31
N LYS A 92 -12.47 -11.59 35.11
CA LYS A 92 -12.83 -12.72 35.96
C LYS A 92 -12.59 -14.02 35.19
N THR A 93 -12.69 -15.16 35.85
CA THR A 93 -12.49 -16.45 35.19
C THR A 93 -13.40 -16.63 33.97
N ASP A 94 -14.68 -16.36 34.11
CA ASP A 94 -15.73 -16.63 33.11
C ASP A 94 -16.34 -15.36 32.50
N ARG A 95 -15.83 -14.16 32.86
CA ARG A 95 -16.46 -12.90 32.42
C ARG A 95 -15.50 -11.73 32.38
N LEU A 96 -15.82 -10.79 31.50
CA LEU A 96 -15.22 -9.47 31.43
C LEU A 96 -16.25 -8.42 31.85
N ILE A 97 -15.89 -7.58 32.82
CA ILE A 97 -16.67 -6.42 33.24
C ILE A 97 -15.98 -5.17 32.73
N VAL A 98 -16.68 -4.39 31.93
CA VAL A 98 -16.24 -3.14 31.32
C VAL A 98 -16.98 -2.01 32.04
N THR A 99 -16.27 -1.15 32.76
CA THR A 99 -16.84 -0.03 33.50
C THR A 99 -16.45 1.28 32.83
N LEU A 100 -17.44 2.05 32.36
CA LEU A 100 -17.25 3.38 31.80
C LEU A 100 -16.93 4.41 32.89
N ALA A 101 -16.29 5.50 32.50
CA ALA A 101 -16.00 6.62 33.39
C ALA A 101 -17.32 7.32 33.84
N ASN A 102 -18.22 7.53 32.88
CA ASN A 102 -19.53 8.16 33.11
C ASN A 102 -20.64 7.11 33.00
N VAL A 103 -21.82 7.49 33.47
CA VAL A 103 -23.06 6.74 33.20
C VAL A 103 -23.39 6.83 31.71
N PHE A 104 -24.16 5.88 31.19
CA PHE A 104 -24.65 5.93 29.83
C PHE A 104 -25.44 7.21 29.59
N ASP A 105 -25.12 7.90 28.50
CA ASP A 105 -25.88 9.07 28.06
C ASP A 105 -27.31 8.64 27.64
N SER A 106 -28.27 9.51 27.81
CA SER A 106 -29.67 9.24 27.44
C SER A 106 -29.85 9.26 25.92
N ASN A 107 -30.78 8.46 25.43
CA ASN A 107 -31.20 8.40 24.02
C ASN A 107 -30.01 8.18 23.05
N LEU A 108 -29.12 7.23 23.38
CA LEU A 108 -27.91 6.94 22.63
C LEU A 108 -27.75 5.43 22.44
N THR A 109 -27.35 5.04 21.22
CA THR A 109 -26.96 3.67 20.92
C THR A 109 -25.47 3.46 21.23
N TYR A 110 -25.18 2.48 22.08
CA TYR A 110 -23.85 2.03 22.40
C TYR A 110 -23.52 0.79 21.60
N VAL A 111 -22.36 0.78 20.96
CA VAL A 111 -21.81 -0.36 20.24
C VAL A 111 -20.53 -0.78 20.93
N VAL A 112 -20.45 -2.04 21.34
CA VAL A 112 -19.28 -2.59 22.03
C VAL A 112 -18.76 -3.78 21.26
N THR A 113 -17.52 -3.70 20.84
CA THR A 113 -16.85 -4.76 20.08
C THR A 113 -15.72 -5.37 20.92
N LEU A 114 -15.75 -6.68 21.08
CA LEU A 114 -14.66 -7.46 21.64
C LEU A 114 -13.75 -7.95 20.53
N SER A 115 -12.44 -7.82 20.72
CA SER A 115 -11.42 -8.36 19.83
C SER A 115 -11.41 -9.89 19.88
N ALA A 116 -11.16 -10.54 18.75
CA ALA A 116 -10.90 -11.98 18.66
C ALA A 116 -9.59 -12.43 19.36
N GLU A 117 -8.77 -11.49 19.84
CA GLU A 117 -7.52 -11.80 20.54
C GLU A 117 -7.71 -12.31 22.00
N ILE A 118 -8.95 -12.37 22.49
CA ILE A 118 -9.28 -12.99 23.79
C ILE A 118 -9.10 -14.50 23.64
N THR A 119 -8.36 -15.09 24.59
CA THR A 119 -8.06 -16.54 24.59
C THR A 119 -8.58 -17.21 25.86
N ASP A 120 -8.75 -18.52 25.79
CA ASP A 120 -8.88 -19.38 26.95
C ASP A 120 -7.53 -19.68 27.65
N TRP A 121 -7.54 -20.55 28.65
CA TRP A 121 -6.36 -21.00 29.36
C TRP A 121 -5.42 -21.91 28.53
N ARG A 122 -5.93 -22.48 27.43
CA ARG A 122 -5.19 -23.30 26.46
C ARG A 122 -4.66 -22.49 25.28
N ARG A 123 -4.94 -21.18 25.24
CA ARG A 123 -4.57 -20.22 24.18
C ARG A 123 -5.38 -20.38 22.89
N ASN A 124 -6.53 -21.05 22.93
CA ASN A 124 -7.47 -20.98 21.81
C ASN A 124 -8.04 -19.58 21.75
N LYS A 125 -7.92 -18.92 20.61
CA LYS A 125 -8.46 -17.55 20.38
C LYS A 125 -9.92 -17.65 19.99
N MET A 126 -10.71 -16.62 20.33
CA MET A 126 -12.05 -16.46 19.77
C MET A 126 -12.00 -16.50 18.23
N ASP A 127 -12.95 -17.21 17.62
CA ASP A 127 -13.03 -17.39 16.16
C ASP A 127 -13.26 -16.08 15.40
N SER A 128 -13.94 -15.12 16.04
CA SER A 128 -14.26 -13.81 15.45
C SER A 128 -14.46 -12.75 16.53
N THR A 129 -14.47 -11.48 16.10
CA THR A 129 -14.88 -10.36 16.95
C THR A 129 -16.37 -10.47 17.29
N VAL A 130 -16.74 -10.12 18.52
CA VAL A 130 -18.13 -10.06 18.95
C VAL A 130 -18.54 -8.61 19.11
N THR A 131 -19.59 -8.19 18.39
CA THR A 131 -20.17 -6.85 18.49
C THR A 131 -21.58 -6.94 19.07
N ILE A 132 -21.83 -6.18 20.13
CA ILE A 132 -23.16 -5.98 20.68
C ILE A 132 -23.59 -4.51 20.53
N ALA A 133 -24.88 -4.29 20.42
CA ALA A 133 -25.47 -2.95 20.45
C ALA A 133 -26.63 -2.93 21.42
N PHE A 134 -26.78 -1.83 22.19
CA PHE A 134 -27.92 -1.54 23.03
C PHE A 134 -28.18 -0.04 23.02
N SER A 135 -29.39 0.36 23.32
CA SER A 135 -29.78 1.78 23.37
C SER A 135 -30.37 2.16 24.72
N THR A 136 -30.01 3.33 25.19
CA THR A 136 -30.70 3.99 26.33
C THR A 136 -32.00 4.70 25.91
N GLY A 137 -32.23 4.83 24.59
CA GLY A 137 -33.44 5.33 23.97
C GLY A 137 -34.38 4.22 23.51
N GLU A 138 -35.45 4.62 22.81
CA GLU A 138 -36.50 3.73 22.32
C GLU A 138 -36.14 2.91 21.10
N ILE A 139 -35.04 3.27 20.39
CA ILE A 139 -34.58 2.61 19.17
C ILE A 139 -33.08 2.34 19.24
N ILE A 140 -32.64 1.35 18.49
CA ILE A 140 -31.26 1.17 18.15
C ILE A 140 -31.04 1.75 16.76
N ASP A 141 -30.04 2.61 16.61
CA ASP A 141 -29.68 3.17 15.30
C ASP A 141 -29.34 2.07 14.29
N SER A 142 -29.68 2.27 13.03
CA SER A 142 -29.54 1.25 11.97
C SER A 142 -28.54 1.61 10.89
N GLY A 143 -27.94 2.81 10.94
CA GLY A 143 -26.95 3.25 9.98
C GLY A 143 -25.73 2.35 9.92
N SER A 144 -25.13 2.25 8.76
CA SER A 144 -23.93 1.45 8.55
C SER A 144 -23.02 2.07 7.48
N ALA A 145 -21.71 1.79 7.56
CA ALA A 145 -20.76 2.09 6.52
C ALA A 145 -19.79 0.91 6.36
N VAL A 146 -19.53 0.53 5.14
CA VAL A 146 -18.64 -0.60 4.81
C VAL A 146 -17.64 -0.19 3.74
N GLY A 147 -16.47 -0.80 3.73
CA GLY A 147 -15.49 -0.52 2.71
C GLY A 147 -14.27 -1.43 2.77
N PHE A 148 -13.32 -1.09 1.92
CA PHE A 148 -12.05 -1.79 1.78
C PHE A 148 -10.91 -0.79 1.94
N ILE A 149 -9.87 -1.21 2.65
CA ILE A 149 -8.63 -0.45 2.80
C ILE A 149 -7.52 -1.21 2.08
N THR A 150 -6.80 -0.51 1.20
CA THR A 150 -5.73 -1.06 0.39
C THR A 150 -4.45 -0.22 0.50
N VAL A 151 -3.31 -0.85 0.24
CA VAL A 151 -2.00 -0.21 0.04
C VAL A 151 -1.45 -0.73 -1.28
N LEU A 152 -1.18 0.15 -2.23
CA LEU A 152 -0.75 -0.22 -3.59
C LEU A 152 -1.68 -1.28 -4.22
N GLY A 153 -3.01 -1.07 -4.05
CA GLY A 153 -4.05 -1.96 -4.55
C GLY A 153 -4.18 -3.31 -3.83
N LYS A 154 -3.37 -3.60 -2.81
CA LYS A 154 -3.42 -4.83 -2.01
C LYS A 154 -4.19 -4.61 -0.70
N PRO A 155 -5.03 -5.56 -0.26
CA PRO A 155 -5.73 -5.47 1.01
C PRO A 155 -4.80 -5.20 2.20
N LYS A 156 -5.19 -4.30 3.08
CA LYS A 156 -4.43 -3.97 4.29
C LYS A 156 -5.30 -4.16 5.53
N GLY A 157 -4.91 -5.13 6.36
CA GLY A 157 -5.53 -5.38 7.66
C GLY A 157 -4.87 -4.59 8.79
N GLY A 158 -5.61 -4.41 9.89
CA GLY A 158 -5.08 -3.77 11.08
C GLY A 158 -5.10 -2.25 11.08
N VAL A 159 -5.65 -1.63 10.02
CA VAL A 159 -5.78 -0.17 9.89
C VAL A 159 -7.00 0.31 10.66
N MET A 160 -6.86 1.37 11.43
CA MET A 160 -7.99 2.03 12.11
C MET A 160 -8.81 2.81 11.10
N ALA A 161 -10.13 2.62 11.10
CA ALA A 161 -11.07 3.47 10.39
C ALA A 161 -11.85 4.31 11.43
N GLY A 162 -11.81 5.63 11.28
CA GLY A 162 -12.42 6.58 12.19
C GLY A 162 -13.47 7.44 11.49
N LEU A 163 -14.66 7.52 12.08
CA LEU A 163 -15.73 8.45 11.67
C LEU A 163 -15.70 9.67 12.58
N TYR A 164 -15.58 10.84 11.97
CA TYR A 164 -15.60 12.14 12.63
C TYR A 164 -16.94 12.82 12.31
N GLU A 165 -17.73 13.08 13.32
CA GLU A 165 -19.04 13.69 13.16
C GLU A 165 -18.92 15.14 12.66
N LEU A 166 -19.75 15.51 11.70
CA LEU A 166 -19.81 16.83 11.11
C LEU A 166 -21.01 17.61 11.67
N SER A 167 -20.77 18.81 12.17
CA SER A 167 -21.84 19.74 12.50
C SER A 167 -22.44 20.39 11.25
N THR A 168 -21.62 20.62 10.22
CA THR A 168 -22.00 21.11 8.88
C THR A 168 -21.09 20.48 7.83
N ASP A 169 -21.51 20.46 6.56
CA ASP A 169 -20.70 19.88 5.46
C ASP A 169 -19.37 20.62 5.24
N THR A 170 -19.29 21.88 5.66
CA THR A 170 -18.09 22.73 5.54
C THR A 170 -17.26 22.79 6.83
N SER A 171 -17.58 21.97 7.84
CA SER A 171 -16.83 21.96 9.10
C SER A 171 -15.37 21.56 8.83
N GLU A 172 -14.44 22.40 9.23
CA GLU A 172 -13.03 22.03 9.31
C GLU A 172 -12.78 21.29 10.61
N ILE A 173 -12.02 20.22 10.53
CA ILE A 173 -11.67 19.36 11.67
C ILE A 173 -10.15 19.34 11.80
N GLU A 174 -9.66 19.75 12.97
CA GLU A 174 -8.25 19.58 13.33
C GLU A 174 -8.02 18.13 13.80
N TYR A 175 -7.75 17.22 12.87
CA TYR A 175 -7.66 15.78 13.12
C TYR A 175 -6.56 15.40 14.11
N ASP A 176 -5.52 16.22 14.25
CA ASP A 176 -4.46 16.06 15.26
C ASP A 176 -4.90 16.43 16.67
N SER A 177 -6.04 17.12 16.83
CA SER A 177 -6.58 17.59 18.10
C SER A 177 -7.77 16.77 18.59
N VAL A 178 -8.50 16.12 17.68
CA VAL A 178 -9.75 15.41 18.00
C VAL A 178 -9.65 13.91 17.79
N TYR A 179 -10.46 13.17 18.52
CA TYR A 179 -10.63 11.74 18.34
C TYR A 179 -11.82 11.45 17.41
N PRO A 180 -11.78 10.37 16.64
CA PRO A 180 -12.96 9.93 15.91
C PRO A 180 -14.09 9.55 16.87
N THR A 181 -15.34 9.87 16.51
CA THR A 181 -16.54 9.53 17.29
C THR A 181 -16.79 8.02 17.30
N TYR A 182 -16.62 7.38 16.14
CA TYR A 182 -16.74 5.94 15.96
C TYR A 182 -15.46 5.39 15.36
N VAL A 183 -15.03 4.23 15.84
CA VAL A 183 -13.83 3.56 15.33
C VAL A 183 -14.10 2.08 15.07
N THR A 184 -13.45 1.56 14.05
CA THR A 184 -13.34 0.13 13.75
C THR A 184 -11.97 -0.16 13.21
N GLN A 185 -11.64 -1.42 13.00
CA GLN A 185 -10.36 -1.84 12.43
C GLN A 185 -10.59 -2.73 11.22
N SER A 186 -9.77 -2.58 10.18
CA SER A 186 -9.85 -3.44 9.01
C SER A 186 -9.42 -4.87 9.32
N ALA A 187 -10.14 -5.84 8.77
CA ALA A 187 -9.79 -7.25 8.77
C ALA A 187 -8.59 -7.54 7.85
N THR A 188 -8.06 -8.74 7.88
CA THR A 188 -6.90 -9.16 7.07
C THR A 188 -7.12 -9.04 5.56
N ASP A 189 -8.37 -9.14 5.10
CA ASP A 189 -8.80 -8.92 3.73
C ASP A 189 -9.04 -7.44 3.37
N GLY A 190 -8.69 -6.52 4.28
CA GLY A 190 -8.88 -5.08 4.12
C GLY A 190 -10.28 -4.57 4.40
N THR A 191 -11.25 -5.44 4.66
CA THR A 191 -12.63 -5.03 4.90
C THR A 191 -12.78 -4.31 6.25
N PHE A 192 -13.59 -3.26 6.29
CA PHE A 192 -14.04 -2.63 7.53
C PHE A 192 -15.55 -2.43 7.53
N LYS A 193 -16.15 -2.39 8.70
CA LYS A 193 -17.58 -2.20 8.83
C LYS A 193 -17.95 -1.45 10.12
N PHE A 194 -18.71 -0.38 9.96
CA PHE A 194 -19.46 0.26 11.03
C PHE A 194 -20.91 -0.21 11.00
N LYS A 195 -21.50 -0.36 12.15
CA LYS A 195 -22.92 -0.72 12.34
C LYS A 195 -23.52 0.16 13.42
N PHE A 196 -24.82 0.27 13.40
CA PHE A 196 -25.59 0.97 14.44
C PHE A 196 -25.21 2.45 14.56
N LEU A 197 -24.96 3.10 13.42
CA LEU A 197 -24.65 4.52 13.37
C LEU A 197 -25.95 5.34 13.42
N PRO A 198 -25.98 6.47 14.15
CA PRO A 198 -27.08 7.41 14.13
C PRO A 198 -27.21 8.08 12.77
N ASP A 199 -28.39 8.60 12.48
CA ASP A 199 -28.66 9.40 11.26
C ASP A 199 -27.92 10.74 11.33
N ARG A 200 -26.68 10.75 10.88
CA ARG A 200 -25.76 11.90 10.89
C ARG A 200 -24.78 11.86 9.73
N LYS A 201 -24.03 12.94 9.58
CA LYS A 201 -22.97 13.08 8.59
C LYS A 201 -21.60 12.92 9.23
N PHE A 202 -20.71 12.21 8.55
CA PHE A 202 -19.36 11.94 9.02
C PHE A 202 -18.34 12.12 7.92
N ARG A 203 -17.12 12.50 8.30
CA ARG A 203 -15.91 12.25 7.50
C ARG A 203 -15.29 10.95 7.96
N LEU A 204 -14.85 10.15 6.99
CA LEU A 204 -14.15 8.90 7.23
C LEU A 204 -12.68 9.08 6.91
N ILE A 205 -11.84 8.78 7.89
CA ILE A 205 -10.38 8.69 7.74
C ILE A 205 -9.94 7.33 8.23
N ALA A 206 -9.18 6.61 7.40
CA ALA A 206 -8.44 5.44 7.83
C ALA A 206 -6.99 5.86 8.13
N PHE A 207 -6.35 5.26 9.14
CA PHE A 207 -4.97 5.58 9.51
C PHE A 207 -4.27 4.40 10.19
N GLU A 208 -2.96 4.30 10.02
CA GLU A 208 -2.14 3.36 10.79
C GLU A 208 -1.80 3.97 12.14
N ASP A 209 -2.48 3.56 13.20
CA ASP A 209 -2.24 4.01 14.58
C ASP A 209 -0.92 3.46 15.12
N LEU A 210 0.20 4.06 14.73
CA LEU A 210 1.55 3.59 15.03
C LEU A 210 1.92 3.74 16.51
N ASN A 211 1.41 4.80 17.14
CA ASN A 211 1.67 5.10 18.55
C ASN A 211 0.59 4.55 19.51
N ARG A 212 -0.47 3.92 18.97
CA ARG A 212 -1.58 3.28 19.69
C ARG A 212 -2.39 4.23 20.57
N ASN A 213 -2.53 5.48 20.11
CA ASN A 213 -3.31 6.49 20.83
C ASN A 213 -4.78 6.60 20.36
N GLU A 214 -5.18 5.86 19.29
CA GLU A 214 -6.49 5.90 18.61
C GLU A 214 -6.85 7.27 18.05
N LYS A 215 -5.88 8.07 17.78
CA LYS A 215 -6.01 9.40 17.23
C LYS A 215 -5.12 9.48 16.00
N TYR A 216 -5.64 10.06 14.94
CA TYR A 216 -4.84 10.25 13.74
C TYR A 216 -3.78 11.32 13.95
N ASN A 217 -2.54 11.00 13.62
CA ASN A 217 -1.39 11.88 13.69
C ASN A 217 -0.88 12.21 12.26
N PRO A 218 -1.30 13.34 11.67
CA PRO A 218 -1.13 13.63 10.25
C PRO A 218 0.31 13.55 9.75
N ASN A 219 1.27 13.97 10.58
CA ASN A 219 2.68 14.06 10.20
C ASN A 219 3.46 12.75 10.32
N ASP A 220 2.90 11.75 10.97
CA ASP A 220 3.62 10.53 11.33
C ASP A 220 2.93 9.24 10.86
N GLU A 221 1.63 9.31 10.56
CA GLU A 221 0.82 8.12 10.28
C GLU A 221 0.30 8.12 8.85
N PRO A 222 0.49 7.01 8.11
CA PRO A 222 -0.19 6.78 6.85
C PRO A 222 -1.71 6.87 7.00
N PHE A 223 -2.39 7.42 6.00
CA PHE A 223 -3.82 7.67 6.08
C PHE A 223 -4.52 7.40 4.75
N ALA A 224 -5.84 7.32 4.80
CA ALA A 224 -6.71 7.40 3.63
C ALA A 224 -7.98 8.17 3.97
N VAL A 225 -8.50 8.94 3.04
CA VAL A 225 -9.77 9.65 3.18
C VAL A 225 -10.82 9.06 2.26
N SER A 226 -12.09 9.19 2.62
CA SER A 226 -13.19 8.79 1.74
C SER A 226 -13.33 9.73 0.53
N ASP A 227 -13.99 9.23 -0.49
CA ASP A 227 -14.31 10.00 -1.70
C ASP A 227 -15.53 10.90 -1.54
N ARG A 228 -16.19 10.83 -0.38
CA ARG A 228 -17.42 11.59 -0.07
C ARG A 228 -17.68 11.69 1.43
N THR A 229 -18.58 12.60 1.81
CA THR A 229 -19.17 12.62 3.15
C THR A 229 -20.04 11.38 3.36
N ILE A 230 -19.86 10.72 4.50
CA ILE A 230 -20.66 9.55 4.89
C ILE A 230 -21.95 10.02 5.53
N ASN A 231 -23.05 9.84 4.84
CA ASN A 231 -24.39 10.13 5.36
C ASN A 231 -25.08 8.81 5.72
N THR A 232 -25.39 8.62 6.99
CA THR A 232 -26.00 7.41 7.52
C THR A 232 -27.52 7.51 7.65
N GLY A 233 -28.09 8.67 7.28
CA GLY A 233 -29.54 8.90 7.22
C GLY A 233 -30.18 8.25 6.01
N GLY A 234 -31.32 7.61 6.24
CA GLY A 234 -32.06 6.89 5.21
C GLY A 234 -31.74 5.39 5.16
N SER A 235 -32.53 4.64 4.41
CA SER A 235 -32.40 3.18 4.28
C SER A 235 -31.21 2.73 3.39
N ALA A 236 -30.32 3.63 3.07
CA ALA A 236 -29.23 3.35 2.15
C ALA A 236 -28.13 2.53 2.85
N TYR A 237 -27.99 1.28 2.47
CA TYR A 237 -26.70 0.60 2.56
C TYR A 237 -25.74 1.46 1.74
N LEU A 238 -24.78 2.12 2.40
CA LEU A 238 -23.70 2.74 1.69
C LEU A 238 -22.95 1.63 0.92
N ASP A 239 -22.85 1.82 -0.38
CA ASP A 239 -22.01 0.95 -1.21
C ASP A 239 -20.58 0.94 -0.68
N ALA A 240 -19.86 -0.12 -0.96
CA ALA A 240 -18.52 -0.30 -0.43
C ALA A 240 -17.59 0.87 -0.80
N LEU A 241 -17.03 1.53 0.22
CA LEU A 241 -16.04 2.58 0.08
C LEU A 241 -14.66 1.98 -0.19
N TYR A 242 -13.92 2.56 -1.11
CA TYR A 242 -12.56 2.11 -1.44
C TYR A 242 -11.54 3.14 -1.00
N LEU A 243 -10.82 2.83 0.07
CA LEU A 243 -9.80 3.70 0.64
C LEU A 243 -8.41 3.14 0.30
N GLU A 244 -7.64 3.92 -0.44
CA GLU A 244 -6.23 3.63 -0.71
C GLU A 244 -5.37 4.44 0.24
N MET A 245 -4.48 3.77 0.97
CA MET A 245 -3.61 4.42 1.95
C MET A 245 -2.57 5.30 1.26
N SER A 246 -2.53 6.54 1.67
CA SER A 246 -1.49 7.52 1.35
C SER A 246 -0.38 7.49 2.39
N GLN A 247 0.74 8.14 2.09
CA GLN A 247 1.79 8.38 3.07
C GLN A 247 1.35 9.46 4.07
N PRO A 248 1.99 9.58 5.26
CA PRO A 248 1.74 10.69 6.18
C PRO A 248 1.78 12.03 5.48
N LEU A 249 1.04 13.02 5.98
CA LEU A 249 1.14 14.40 5.49
C LEU A 249 2.60 14.84 5.55
N GLU A 250 3.05 15.30 4.41
CA GLU A 250 4.48 15.53 4.20
C GLU A 250 4.96 16.71 5.05
N LYS A 251 6.02 16.46 5.79
CA LYS A 251 6.84 17.55 6.36
C LYS A 251 7.26 18.49 5.23
N GLU A 252 7.42 19.77 5.52
CA GLU A 252 8.01 20.69 4.55
C GLU A 252 9.21 20.05 3.88
N LEU A 253 9.27 20.12 2.56
CA LEU A 253 10.38 19.53 1.83
C LEU A 253 11.68 20.15 2.30
N ALA A 254 12.67 19.31 2.55
CA ALA A 254 14.02 19.74 2.88
C ALA A 254 15.04 18.84 2.19
N ILE A 255 16.16 19.42 1.82
CA ILE A 255 17.33 18.67 1.40
C ILE A 255 18.04 18.19 2.66
N ALA A 256 17.97 16.89 2.93
CA ALA A 256 18.61 16.28 4.10
C ALA A 256 20.13 16.21 3.96
N SER A 257 20.62 15.97 2.74
CA SER A 257 22.05 16.00 2.39
C SER A 257 22.24 16.14 0.89
N ALA A 258 23.38 16.66 0.48
CA ALA A 258 23.80 16.64 -0.90
C ALA A 258 25.31 16.42 -0.98
N PHE A 259 25.77 15.65 -1.95
CA PHE A 259 27.19 15.39 -2.16
C PHE A 259 27.50 15.12 -3.63
N TYR A 260 28.68 15.50 -4.03
CA TYR A 260 29.25 15.25 -5.32
C TYR A 260 29.82 13.84 -5.36
N THR A 261 29.49 13.06 -6.39
CA THR A 261 29.94 11.68 -6.57
C THR A 261 31.09 11.59 -7.57
N ALA A 262 31.80 10.47 -7.59
CA ALA A 262 32.98 10.30 -8.44
C ALA A 262 32.61 10.27 -9.94
N ASP A 263 31.41 9.80 -10.28
CA ASP A 263 30.81 9.79 -11.59
C ASP A 263 30.34 11.17 -12.11
N GLY A 264 30.69 12.23 -11.36
CA GLY A 264 30.38 13.61 -11.76
C GLY A 264 28.95 14.04 -11.51
N LEU A 265 28.17 13.25 -10.76
CA LEU A 265 26.80 13.58 -10.38
C LEU A 265 26.74 14.34 -9.06
N ILE A 266 25.63 15.03 -8.86
CA ILE A 266 25.24 15.51 -7.52
C ILE A 266 24.07 14.65 -7.07
N LYS A 267 24.28 13.89 -5.99
CA LYS A 267 23.24 13.16 -5.30
C LYS A 267 22.60 14.04 -4.24
N ILE A 268 21.32 14.31 -4.41
CA ILE A 268 20.51 15.12 -3.48
C ILE A 268 19.58 14.16 -2.75
N ARG A 269 19.74 14.04 -1.44
CA ARG A 269 18.82 13.27 -0.60
C ARG A 269 17.81 14.21 0.05
N LEU A 270 16.55 13.92 -0.17
CA LEU A 270 15.42 14.65 0.39
C LEU A 270 14.93 13.97 1.69
N ASN A 271 14.22 14.72 2.49
CA ASN A 271 13.57 14.18 3.69
C ASN A 271 12.33 13.32 3.37
N ARG A 272 11.89 13.28 2.10
CA ARG A 272 10.78 12.50 1.59
C ARG A 272 10.93 12.22 0.10
N LYS A 273 10.19 11.22 -0.41
CA LYS A 273 10.09 10.98 -1.86
C LYS A 273 9.31 12.11 -2.53
N ILE A 274 9.68 12.46 -3.76
CA ILE A 274 8.96 13.42 -4.61
C ILE A 274 8.66 12.81 -5.98
N GLU A 275 7.64 13.32 -6.64
CA GLU A 275 7.37 13.04 -8.05
C GLU A 275 8.34 13.82 -8.92
N LEU A 276 9.04 13.13 -9.82
CA LEU A 276 10.05 13.80 -10.66
C LEU A 276 9.49 14.36 -11.97
N ASP A 277 8.24 14.10 -12.31
CA ASP A 277 7.69 14.48 -13.61
C ASP A 277 7.79 15.99 -13.87
N TYR A 278 7.48 16.82 -12.88
CA TYR A 278 7.64 18.26 -13.01
C TYR A 278 9.10 18.65 -13.26
N LEU A 279 10.03 18.13 -12.47
CA LEU A 279 11.45 18.47 -12.57
C LEU A 279 12.09 17.98 -13.86
N LYS A 280 11.66 16.85 -14.43
CA LYS A 280 12.14 16.35 -15.73
C LYS A 280 11.87 17.33 -16.86
N TYR A 281 10.74 18.02 -16.80
CA TYR A 281 10.37 19.05 -17.79
C TYR A 281 10.85 20.46 -17.44
N HIS A 282 11.31 20.67 -16.20
CA HIS A 282 11.71 21.98 -15.68
C HIS A 282 13.08 21.92 -15.01
N LEU A 283 14.08 21.42 -15.73
CA LEU A 283 15.45 21.22 -15.19
C LEU A 283 16.12 22.53 -14.71
N ASN A 284 15.68 23.67 -15.24
CA ASN A 284 16.11 25.00 -14.78
C ASN A 284 15.69 25.31 -13.32
N GLN A 285 14.80 24.51 -12.74
CA GLN A 285 14.41 24.62 -11.33
C GLN A 285 15.42 23.92 -10.38
N ILE A 286 16.42 23.24 -10.94
CA ILE A 286 17.53 22.65 -10.18
C ILE A 286 18.79 23.42 -10.56
N SER A 287 19.33 24.16 -9.61
CA SER A 287 20.51 24.96 -9.85
C SER A 287 21.48 24.92 -8.69
N PHE A 288 22.74 25.19 -8.96
CA PHE A 288 23.73 25.43 -7.92
C PHE A 288 24.55 26.68 -8.24
N SER A 289 24.95 27.36 -7.19
CA SER A 289 25.74 28.60 -7.28
C SER A 289 26.98 28.49 -6.39
N SER A 290 28.11 29.03 -6.89
CA SER A 290 29.36 29.08 -6.10
C SER A 290 29.24 30.06 -4.95
N LYS A 291 29.74 29.65 -3.75
CA LYS A 291 29.87 30.53 -2.57
C LYS A 291 31.10 31.43 -2.62
N SER A 292 32.11 31.05 -3.40
CA SER A 292 33.39 31.76 -3.49
C SER A 292 33.75 31.97 -4.96
N GLY A 293 33.85 33.23 -5.35
CA GLY A 293 34.18 33.62 -6.74
C GLY A 293 33.04 34.33 -7.45
N PRO A 294 33.14 34.57 -8.78
CA PRO A 294 32.04 35.16 -9.53
C PRO A 294 30.82 34.26 -9.45
N SER A 295 29.68 34.86 -9.14
CA SER A 295 28.40 34.13 -9.01
C SER A 295 28.06 33.48 -10.35
N ARG A 296 28.33 32.21 -10.47
CA ARG A 296 27.93 31.37 -11.63
C ARG A 296 26.84 30.42 -11.16
N THR A 297 25.67 30.54 -11.74
CA THR A 297 24.58 29.60 -11.56
C THR A 297 24.57 28.63 -12.72
N VAL A 298 24.60 27.35 -12.41
CA VAL A 298 24.51 26.25 -13.39
C VAL A 298 23.23 25.49 -13.11
N THR A 299 22.48 25.19 -14.17
CA THR A 299 21.23 24.44 -14.09
C THR A 299 21.44 22.98 -14.48
N ALA A 300 20.62 22.08 -13.94
CA ALA A 300 20.70 20.67 -14.27
C ALA A 300 20.42 20.40 -15.76
N GLN A 301 21.13 19.43 -16.33
CA GLN A 301 20.91 18.91 -17.68
C GLN A 301 19.94 17.74 -17.66
N ALA A 302 20.02 16.90 -16.66
CA ALA A 302 19.15 15.76 -16.49
C ALA A 302 18.99 15.40 -15.01
N ILE A 303 17.95 14.63 -14.71
CA ILE A 303 17.61 14.15 -13.37
C ILE A 303 17.16 12.70 -13.43
N LEU A 304 17.59 11.92 -12.45
CA LEU A 304 17.25 10.52 -12.29
C LEU A 304 16.86 10.22 -10.84
N GLU A 305 15.82 9.41 -10.62
CA GLU A 305 15.56 8.83 -9.30
C GLU A 305 16.65 7.78 -9.01
N SER A 306 17.23 7.84 -7.82
CA SER A 306 18.22 6.85 -7.42
C SER A 306 17.58 5.46 -7.30
N HIS A 307 18.12 4.47 -8.00
CA HIS A 307 17.65 3.08 -7.93
C HIS A 307 17.93 2.41 -6.58
N LEU A 308 18.83 2.99 -5.77
CA LEU A 308 19.21 2.48 -4.45
C LEU A 308 18.42 3.13 -3.29
N ASP A 309 17.90 4.32 -3.51
CA ASP A 309 17.23 5.11 -2.47
C ASP A 309 16.18 6.04 -3.11
N THR A 310 14.92 5.72 -2.96
CA THR A 310 13.79 6.44 -3.57
C THR A 310 13.59 7.87 -3.02
N THR A 311 14.30 8.27 -1.97
CA THR A 311 14.32 9.65 -1.47
C THR A 311 15.47 10.47 -2.07
N SER A 312 16.33 9.85 -2.86
CA SER A 312 17.48 10.49 -3.49
C SER A 312 17.28 10.68 -4.98
N ILE A 313 17.68 11.84 -5.45
CA ILE A 313 17.75 12.18 -6.87
C ILE A 313 19.21 12.38 -7.28
N LEU A 314 19.53 11.94 -8.48
CA LEU A 314 20.82 12.14 -9.12
C LEU A 314 20.65 13.22 -10.18
N THR A 315 21.55 14.20 -10.19
CA THR A 315 21.53 15.28 -11.19
C THR A 315 22.86 15.37 -11.89
N CYS A 316 22.85 15.52 -13.20
CA CYS A 316 24.04 15.85 -13.97
C CYS A 316 23.95 17.27 -14.55
N PHE A 317 25.09 17.81 -14.93
CA PHE A 317 25.22 19.17 -15.42
C PHE A 317 26.00 19.17 -16.74
N PRO A 318 25.74 20.15 -17.65
CA PRO A 318 26.30 20.15 -18.99
C PRO A 318 27.81 20.37 -19.04
N GLU A 319 28.38 20.88 -17.95
CA GLU A 319 29.79 21.22 -17.86
C GLU A 319 30.41 20.67 -16.58
N LYS A 320 31.70 20.37 -16.64
CA LYS A 320 32.46 20.02 -15.44
C LYS A 320 32.42 21.17 -14.44
N ILE A 321 32.09 20.87 -13.22
CA ILE A 321 31.99 21.84 -12.12
C ILE A 321 33.36 21.99 -11.48
N ASP A 322 33.77 23.21 -11.25
CA ASP A 322 35.04 23.50 -10.57
C ASP A 322 34.99 23.07 -9.10
N THR A 323 36.14 22.74 -8.55
CA THR A 323 36.26 22.43 -7.13
C THR A 323 35.88 23.67 -6.27
N GLY A 324 35.10 23.44 -5.21
CA GLY A 324 34.66 24.55 -4.37
C GLY A 324 33.47 24.21 -3.49
N SER A 325 32.92 25.25 -2.88
CA SER A 325 31.71 25.16 -2.07
C SER A 325 30.54 25.84 -2.76
N TYR A 326 29.39 25.13 -2.78
CA TYR A 326 28.22 25.52 -3.54
C TYR A 326 26.94 25.48 -2.70
N VAL A 327 25.95 26.23 -3.17
CA VAL A 327 24.56 26.18 -2.70
C VAL A 327 23.73 25.50 -3.77
N ILE A 328 22.96 24.49 -3.39
CA ILE A 328 21.93 23.88 -4.26
C ILE A 328 20.61 24.56 -3.99
N THR A 329 19.88 24.85 -5.04
CA THR A 329 18.50 25.33 -4.99
C THR A 329 17.62 24.40 -5.81
N LEU A 330 16.53 23.95 -5.20
CA LEU A 330 15.55 23.04 -5.80
C LEU A 330 14.16 23.65 -5.65
N LEU A 331 13.44 23.81 -6.76
CA LEU A 331 12.03 24.24 -6.79
C LEU A 331 11.20 23.12 -7.43
N ILE A 332 10.29 22.51 -6.67
CA ILE A 332 9.60 21.29 -7.09
C ILE A 332 8.34 21.58 -7.94
N ASP A 333 7.74 22.76 -7.75
CA ASP A 333 6.54 23.15 -8.47
C ASP A 333 6.56 24.66 -8.80
N SER A 334 5.66 25.09 -9.66
CA SER A 334 5.63 26.48 -10.15
C SER A 334 5.21 27.54 -9.11
N GLY A 335 4.72 27.12 -7.95
CA GLY A 335 4.26 28.00 -6.86
C GLY A 335 4.95 27.73 -5.53
N GLY A 336 5.87 26.75 -5.48
CA GLY A 336 6.53 26.32 -4.27
C GLY A 336 7.62 27.27 -3.78
N VAL A 337 8.01 27.10 -2.52
CA VAL A 337 9.15 27.78 -1.93
C VAL A 337 10.42 27.02 -2.32
N PRO A 338 11.46 27.70 -2.83
CA PRO A 338 12.73 27.05 -3.14
C PRO A 338 13.36 26.44 -1.90
N VAL A 339 13.81 25.19 -2.00
CA VAL A 339 14.54 24.48 -0.96
C VAL A 339 16.03 24.57 -1.25
N THR A 340 16.82 25.00 -0.27
CA THR A 340 18.25 25.22 -0.43
C THR A 340 19.09 24.31 0.47
N PHE A 341 20.26 23.94 -0.02
CA PHE A 341 21.30 23.25 0.75
C PHE A 341 22.64 23.97 0.56
N GLU A 342 23.16 24.52 1.63
CA GLU A 342 24.27 25.47 1.57
C GLU A 342 25.68 24.86 1.57
N ASN A 343 25.84 23.58 1.85
CA ASN A 343 27.15 22.99 2.16
C ASN A 343 27.57 21.88 1.20
N LEU A 344 27.28 22.04 -0.10
CA LEU A 344 27.80 21.13 -1.11
C LEU A 344 29.29 21.42 -1.36
N ALA A 345 30.15 20.47 -1.03
CA ALA A 345 31.57 20.50 -1.39
C ALA A 345 31.81 19.70 -2.68
N ILE A 346 32.46 20.33 -3.65
CA ILE A 346 32.89 19.68 -4.89
C ILE A 346 34.40 19.58 -4.87
N GLY A 347 34.90 18.34 -4.93
CA GLY A 347 36.33 18.02 -4.96
C GLY A 347 36.73 17.31 -6.24
N GLU A 348 38.03 17.12 -6.43
CA GLU A 348 38.52 16.24 -7.50
C GLU A 348 38.33 14.80 -7.09
N LEU A 349 37.38 14.13 -7.76
CA LEU A 349 37.15 12.71 -7.62
C LEU A 349 37.46 12.02 -8.96
N LYS A 350 38.04 10.83 -8.91
CA LYS A 350 38.26 9.99 -10.09
C LYS A 350 37.25 8.85 -10.04
N ASP A 351 36.41 8.82 -11.03
CA ASP A 351 35.54 7.71 -11.23
C ASP A 351 36.29 6.50 -11.77
N LYS A 352 36.03 5.34 -11.17
CA LYS A 352 36.58 4.03 -11.52
C LYS A 352 35.51 2.96 -11.63
N ASN A 353 34.27 3.34 -11.40
CA ASN A 353 33.15 2.42 -11.43
C ASN A 353 32.56 2.42 -12.84
N PRO A 354 32.27 1.26 -13.41
CA PRO A 354 31.59 1.19 -14.68
C PRO A 354 30.12 1.58 -14.54
N PRO A 355 29.51 2.13 -15.59
CA PRO A 355 28.07 2.35 -15.62
C PRO A 355 27.31 1.02 -15.50
N VAL A 356 26.12 1.07 -14.94
CA VAL A 356 25.23 -0.09 -14.77
C VAL A 356 23.94 0.14 -15.54
N LEU A 357 23.48 -0.87 -16.26
CA LEU A 357 22.16 -0.87 -16.86
C LEU A 357 21.12 -1.12 -15.77
N ILE A 358 20.30 -0.09 -15.47
CA ILE A 358 19.27 -0.17 -14.43
C ILE A 358 18.01 -0.87 -14.96
N LYS A 359 17.59 -0.51 -16.17
CA LYS A 359 16.34 -0.97 -16.73
C LYS A 359 16.34 -0.96 -18.24
N PHE A 360 15.74 -2.00 -18.81
CA PHE A 360 15.24 -1.98 -20.17
C PHE A 360 13.72 -1.77 -20.20
N SER A 361 13.26 -1.11 -21.26
CA SER A 361 11.86 -1.01 -21.63
C SER A 361 11.73 -1.39 -23.11
N PRO A 362 10.71 -2.16 -23.51
CA PRO A 362 9.65 -2.75 -22.69
C PRO A 362 10.14 -4.00 -21.93
N ASP A 363 9.44 -4.35 -20.87
CA ASP A 363 9.65 -5.63 -20.18
C ASP A 363 9.07 -6.81 -21.01
N ASN A 364 9.36 -8.03 -20.60
CA ASN A 364 8.97 -9.26 -21.31
C ASN A 364 7.45 -9.50 -21.34
N LYS A 365 6.71 -8.60 -22.00
CA LYS A 365 5.25 -8.63 -22.17
C LYS A 365 4.87 -8.33 -23.62
N PRO A 366 3.63 -8.65 -24.04
CA PRO A 366 3.09 -8.20 -25.31
C PRO A 366 2.63 -6.74 -25.25
N TYR A 367 2.92 -5.96 -26.28
CA TYR A 367 2.61 -4.54 -26.41
C TYR A 367 1.87 -4.22 -27.71
N PHE A 368 1.05 -3.20 -27.69
CA PHE A 368 0.52 -2.60 -28.92
C PHE A 368 1.64 -1.86 -29.66
N LYS A 369 1.74 -2.06 -30.96
CA LYS A 369 2.80 -1.48 -31.80
C LYS A 369 2.95 0.04 -31.64
N ASN A 370 1.84 0.76 -31.52
CA ASN A 370 1.79 2.21 -31.41
C ASN A 370 2.03 2.76 -29.98
N LYS A 371 2.20 1.88 -28.99
CA LYS A 371 2.43 2.25 -27.58
C LYS A 371 3.77 1.77 -27.03
N ILE A 372 4.62 1.20 -27.91
CA ILE A 372 5.88 0.64 -27.45
C ILE A 372 6.99 1.69 -27.48
N VAL A 373 7.70 1.82 -26.38
CA VAL A 373 8.93 2.59 -26.26
C VAL A 373 10.04 1.61 -25.90
N ILE A 374 11.03 1.49 -26.79
CA ILE A 374 12.21 0.66 -26.57
C ILE A 374 13.29 1.60 -26.01
N ALA A 375 13.72 1.37 -24.78
CA ALA A 375 14.68 2.26 -24.12
C ALA A 375 15.58 1.50 -23.15
N ALA A 376 16.78 2.02 -22.92
CA ALA A 376 17.67 1.60 -21.86
C ALA A 376 18.00 2.77 -20.92
N LEU A 377 18.00 2.50 -19.61
CA LEU A 377 18.29 3.46 -18.55
C LEU A 377 19.56 3.03 -17.81
N PHE A 378 20.50 3.94 -17.66
CA PHE A 378 21.79 3.72 -17.00
C PHE A 378 21.90 4.42 -15.65
N SER A 379 22.78 3.93 -14.80
CA SER A 379 23.02 4.47 -13.44
C SER A 379 23.67 5.85 -13.45
N GLU A 380 24.34 6.19 -14.53
CA GLU A 380 25.15 7.40 -14.71
C GLU A 380 25.17 7.86 -16.16
N PRO A 381 25.65 9.08 -16.47
CA PRO A 381 25.68 9.61 -17.82
C PRO A 381 26.59 8.82 -18.73
N ILE A 382 26.09 8.47 -19.92
CA ILE A 382 26.81 7.75 -20.96
C ILE A 382 27.44 8.71 -21.96
N ASP A 383 28.66 8.41 -22.35
CA ASP A 383 29.36 9.13 -23.42
C ASP A 383 28.81 8.69 -24.79
N LYS A 384 27.80 9.41 -25.27
CA LYS A 384 27.15 9.12 -26.55
C LYS A 384 28.07 9.16 -27.74
N ASP A 385 29.16 9.94 -27.68
CA ASP A 385 30.07 10.14 -28.81
C ASP A 385 31.06 8.95 -28.94
N LYS A 386 31.26 8.21 -27.84
CA LYS A 386 32.05 6.98 -27.83
C LYS A 386 31.22 5.72 -28.01
N THR A 387 29.90 5.79 -27.72
CA THR A 387 29.02 4.62 -27.85
C THR A 387 28.59 4.44 -29.30
N ALA A 388 29.05 3.37 -29.93
CA ALA A 388 28.79 3.08 -31.34
C ALA A 388 27.29 2.74 -31.56
N GLU A 389 26.73 3.17 -32.72
CA GLU A 389 25.32 2.88 -33.07
C GLU A 389 25.03 1.35 -33.15
N GLY A 390 26.02 0.51 -33.45
CA GLY A 390 25.88 -0.93 -33.54
C GLY A 390 25.92 -1.68 -32.20
N THR A 391 26.05 -0.98 -31.08
CA THR A 391 26.09 -1.57 -29.73
C THR A 391 24.79 -2.28 -29.35
N PHE A 392 23.66 -1.86 -29.92
CA PHE A 392 22.35 -2.42 -29.62
C PHE A 392 21.79 -3.15 -30.86
N LEU A 393 21.35 -4.39 -30.64
CA LEU A 393 20.80 -5.24 -31.69
C LEU A 393 19.36 -5.62 -31.33
N LEU A 394 18.46 -5.39 -32.28
CA LEU A 394 17.08 -5.88 -32.22
C LEU A 394 16.93 -7.04 -33.22
N THR A 395 16.54 -8.21 -32.73
CA THR A 395 16.42 -9.42 -33.57
C THR A 395 15.08 -10.08 -33.43
N THR A 396 14.68 -10.87 -34.43
CA THR A 396 13.51 -11.73 -34.43
C THR A 396 13.96 -13.19 -34.66
N GLY A 397 14.14 -13.95 -33.56
CA GLY A 397 14.66 -15.32 -33.67
C GLY A 397 16.04 -15.35 -34.32
N GLU A 398 16.20 -16.16 -35.38
CA GLU A 398 17.46 -16.33 -36.13
C GLU A 398 17.60 -15.36 -37.34
N GLU A 399 16.63 -14.50 -37.55
CA GLU A 399 16.60 -13.54 -38.65
C GLU A 399 17.63 -12.41 -38.47
N PRO A 400 18.04 -11.72 -39.56
CA PRO A 400 18.96 -10.60 -39.47
C PRO A 400 18.40 -9.49 -38.57
N ALA A 401 19.34 -8.72 -37.99
CA ALA A 401 18.99 -7.63 -37.06
C ALA A 401 18.01 -6.64 -37.70
N VAL A 402 16.99 -6.29 -36.95
CA VAL A 402 16.02 -5.27 -37.32
C VAL A 402 16.66 -3.89 -37.20
N LYS A 403 16.49 -3.07 -38.23
CA LYS A 403 17.06 -1.73 -38.24
C LYS A 403 16.39 -0.85 -37.18
N ILE A 404 17.23 -0.30 -36.30
CA ILE A 404 16.83 0.65 -35.26
C ILE A 404 17.60 1.95 -35.40
N ARG A 405 17.02 3.04 -34.91
CA ARG A 405 17.65 4.35 -34.76
C ARG A 405 17.70 4.68 -33.29
N ALA A 406 18.87 5.00 -32.78
CA ALA A 406 19.09 5.42 -31.40
C ALA A 406 18.92 6.94 -31.26
N GLY A 407 18.24 7.36 -30.22
CA GLY A 407 18.14 8.75 -29.78
C GLY A 407 18.53 8.87 -28.32
N TRP A 408 19.09 9.99 -27.92
CA TRP A 408 19.49 10.27 -26.53
C TRP A 408 18.64 11.42 -25.98
N PRO A 409 17.48 11.12 -25.35
CA PRO A 409 16.65 12.16 -24.74
C PRO A 409 17.39 12.93 -23.64
N ASP A 410 18.21 12.22 -22.87
CA ASP A 410 19.09 12.77 -21.85
C ASP A 410 20.34 11.86 -21.66
N PRO A 411 21.35 12.25 -20.88
CA PRO A 411 22.58 11.46 -20.71
C PRO A 411 22.42 10.08 -20.05
N PHE A 412 21.29 9.82 -19.35
CA PHE A 412 21.03 8.54 -18.70
C PHE A 412 20.20 7.59 -19.56
N HIS A 413 19.53 8.10 -20.62
CA HIS A 413 18.58 7.35 -21.41
C HIS A 413 18.99 7.27 -22.87
N ILE A 414 18.83 6.08 -23.43
CA ILE A 414 18.81 5.87 -24.86
C ILE A 414 17.46 5.30 -25.27
N GLU A 415 16.84 5.87 -26.32
CA GLU A 415 15.59 5.40 -26.92
C GLU A 415 15.85 4.89 -28.33
N PHE A 416 15.14 3.82 -28.68
CA PHE A 416 15.26 3.20 -30.01
C PHE A 416 13.93 3.26 -30.73
N THR A 417 13.97 3.68 -31.98
CA THR A 417 12.84 3.67 -32.90
C THR A 417 13.11 2.70 -34.06
N SER A 418 12.07 2.03 -34.51
CA SER A 418 12.14 1.15 -35.67
C SER A 418 10.86 1.27 -36.50
N ASP A 419 11.01 1.38 -37.79
CA ASP A 419 9.91 1.36 -38.75
C ASP A 419 9.51 -0.07 -39.17
N SER A 420 10.29 -1.07 -38.70
CA SER A 420 10.21 -2.47 -39.14
C SER A 420 9.68 -3.41 -38.04
N LEU A 421 8.86 -2.92 -37.10
CA LEU A 421 8.18 -3.79 -36.16
C LEU A 421 6.91 -4.36 -36.82
N TYR A 422 6.68 -5.65 -36.67
CA TYR A 422 5.54 -6.38 -37.24
C TYR A 422 4.64 -6.95 -36.15
N ASP A 423 3.34 -6.92 -36.42
CA ASP A 423 2.34 -7.46 -35.52
C ASP A 423 2.53 -8.98 -35.35
N GLY A 424 2.28 -9.48 -34.15
CA GLY A 424 2.42 -10.89 -33.80
C GLY A 424 3.86 -11.40 -33.69
N THR A 425 4.84 -10.51 -33.78
CA THR A 425 6.26 -10.87 -33.81
C THR A 425 6.90 -10.68 -32.44
N GLY A 426 7.69 -11.67 -32.03
CA GLY A 426 8.59 -11.58 -30.86
C GLY A 426 9.93 -10.97 -31.24
N TYR A 427 10.43 -10.09 -30.40
CA TYR A 427 11.71 -9.41 -30.55
C TYR A 427 12.60 -9.65 -29.35
N THR A 428 13.90 -9.73 -29.60
CA THR A 428 14.93 -9.71 -28.58
C THR A 428 15.85 -8.53 -28.81
N MET A 429 15.94 -7.68 -27.80
CA MET A 429 16.93 -6.62 -27.75
C MET A 429 18.13 -7.12 -26.98
N SER A 430 19.31 -7.02 -27.55
CA SER A 430 20.56 -7.38 -26.91
C SER A 430 21.58 -6.25 -27.07
N MET A 431 22.49 -6.15 -26.13
CA MET A 431 23.71 -5.36 -26.29
C MET A 431 24.76 -6.27 -26.92
N ALA A 432 25.32 -5.85 -28.05
CA ALA A 432 26.46 -6.51 -28.63
C ALA A 432 27.68 -6.30 -27.72
N GLU A 433 28.72 -7.12 -27.86
CA GLU A 433 29.94 -7.14 -27.03
C GLU A 433 30.76 -5.83 -27.02
N PHE A 434 30.15 -4.65 -27.09
CA PHE A 434 30.88 -3.39 -27.28
C PHE A 434 30.44 -2.28 -26.31
N GLU A 435 31.35 -1.73 -25.82
CA GLU A 435 31.89 -0.49 -25.27
C GLU A 435 30.83 0.62 -25.15
N ILE A 436 29.96 0.50 -24.15
CA ILE A 436 29.24 1.65 -23.60
C ILE A 436 30.15 2.27 -22.56
N PHE A 437 30.56 3.50 -22.81
CA PHE A 437 31.44 4.24 -21.92
C PHE A 437 30.66 5.26 -21.11
N ASP A 438 31.02 5.45 -19.84
CA ASP A 438 30.67 6.64 -19.11
C ASP A 438 31.54 7.85 -19.55
N LEU A 439 31.27 9.00 -18.96
CA LEU A 439 32.04 10.23 -19.24
C LEU A 439 33.50 10.15 -18.75
N SER A 440 33.81 9.24 -17.84
CA SER A 440 35.15 9.00 -17.29
C SER A 440 35.95 7.99 -18.10
N GLY A 441 35.31 7.27 -19.02
CA GLY A 441 35.89 6.27 -19.90
C GLY A 441 35.88 4.85 -19.31
N ASN A 442 35.11 4.60 -18.23
CA ASN A 442 34.88 3.25 -17.77
C ASN A 442 33.86 2.56 -18.66
N VAL A 443 34.06 1.27 -18.91
CA VAL A 443 33.23 0.46 -19.81
C VAL A 443 32.15 -0.25 -19.01
N LEU A 444 30.91 -0.28 -19.50
CA LEU A 444 29.84 -1.07 -18.94
C LEU A 444 30.28 -2.51 -18.67
N GLY A 445 30.11 -2.99 -17.45
CA GLY A 445 30.58 -4.32 -17.03
C GLY A 445 29.90 -5.49 -17.76
N ASP A 446 30.49 -6.68 -17.66
CA ASP A 446 30.24 -7.93 -18.42
C ASP A 446 28.82 -8.52 -18.43
N SER A 447 27.80 -7.84 -18.06
CA SER A 447 26.44 -8.36 -18.14
C SER A 447 25.81 -8.07 -19.50
N ILE A 448 26.05 -8.96 -20.47
CA ILE A 448 25.24 -9.03 -21.69
C ILE A 448 23.79 -9.28 -21.25
N GLN A 449 23.01 -8.23 -21.20
CA GLN A 449 21.59 -8.36 -20.90
C GLN A 449 20.84 -8.38 -22.23
N SER A 450 20.12 -9.46 -22.45
CA SER A 450 19.12 -9.52 -23.50
C SER A 450 17.74 -9.55 -22.85
N PHE A 451 16.77 -8.89 -23.46
CA PHE A 451 15.39 -8.97 -23.03
C PHE A 451 14.47 -9.11 -24.24
N GLY A 452 13.39 -9.86 -24.02
CA GLY A 452 12.39 -10.11 -25.05
C GLY A 452 11.15 -9.25 -24.85
N PHE A 453 10.47 -8.94 -25.95
CA PHE A 453 9.11 -8.41 -25.95
C PHE A 453 8.39 -8.91 -27.20
N SER A 454 7.08 -8.75 -27.26
CA SER A 454 6.31 -9.10 -28.46
C SER A 454 5.31 -8.02 -28.83
N ILE A 455 5.05 -7.89 -30.11
CA ILE A 455 3.96 -7.04 -30.61
C ILE A 455 2.69 -7.88 -30.66
N ILE A 456 1.61 -7.34 -30.13
CA ILE A 456 0.31 -8.02 -30.11
C ILE A 456 -0.16 -8.25 -31.55
N ASN A 457 -0.57 -9.49 -31.83
CA ASN A 457 -1.24 -9.80 -33.09
C ASN A 457 -2.68 -9.29 -33.04
N PRO A 458 -3.13 -8.40 -33.94
CA PRO A 458 -4.50 -7.92 -34.01
C PRO A 458 -5.53 -9.06 -34.07
N ASP A 459 -5.19 -10.16 -34.73
CA ASP A 459 -6.03 -11.36 -34.78
C ASP A 459 -6.29 -12.02 -33.42
N SER A 460 -5.46 -11.72 -32.41
CA SER A 460 -5.65 -12.21 -31.04
C SER A 460 -6.53 -11.29 -30.18
N LEU A 461 -6.93 -10.15 -30.71
CA LEU A 461 -7.76 -9.18 -30.01
C LEU A 461 -9.24 -9.53 -30.12
N GLY A 462 -9.98 -9.21 -29.08
CA GLY A 462 -11.43 -9.14 -29.08
C GLY A 462 -11.87 -7.73 -28.68
N SER A 463 -12.96 -7.28 -29.25
CA SER A 463 -13.57 -5.99 -28.89
C SER A 463 -14.45 -6.16 -27.66
N ILE A 464 -14.44 -5.19 -26.78
CA ILE A 464 -15.38 -5.06 -25.67
C ILE A 464 -16.03 -3.69 -25.68
N SER A 465 -17.32 -3.66 -25.36
CA SER A 465 -18.05 -2.41 -25.21
C SER A 465 -19.02 -2.46 -24.04
N GLY A 466 -19.25 -1.31 -23.43
CA GLY A 466 -20.09 -1.24 -22.25
C GLY A 466 -20.47 0.18 -21.85
N THR A 467 -21.24 0.24 -20.76
CA THR A 467 -21.76 1.48 -20.20
C THR A 467 -21.21 1.70 -18.80
N ILE A 468 -20.88 2.93 -18.50
CA ILE A 468 -20.45 3.37 -17.18
C ILE A 468 -21.61 4.11 -16.51
N ILE A 469 -21.99 3.67 -15.33
CA ILE A 469 -23.03 4.28 -14.52
C ILE A 469 -22.33 5.00 -13.36
N VAL A 470 -22.51 6.32 -13.28
CA VAL A 470 -22.04 7.13 -12.15
C VAL A 470 -23.26 7.54 -11.34
N GLU A 471 -23.43 6.95 -10.16
CA GLU A 471 -24.57 7.24 -9.28
C GLU A 471 -24.39 8.55 -8.47
N LEU A 472 -23.17 9.07 -8.43
CA LEU A 472 -22.81 10.34 -7.80
C LEU A 472 -23.14 11.51 -8.75
N ILE A 473 -24.22 12.22 -8.49
CA ILE A 473 -24.77 13.25 -9.40
C ILE A 473 -23.78 14.38 -9.69
N ASP A 474 -23.00 14.79 -8.71
CA ASP A 474 -21.99 15.83 -8.79
C ASP A 474 -20.74 15.42 -9.59
N LYS A 475 -20.52 14.12 -9.78
CA LYS A 475 -19.35 13.54 -10.44
C LYS A 475 -19.62 12.94 -11.83
N VAL A 476 -20.84 13.05 -12.34
CA VAL A 476 -21.25 12.44 -13.63
C VAL A 476 -20.38 12.88 -14.80
N ASN A 477 -19.92 14.13 -14.77
CA ASN A 477 -19.12 14.74 -15.85
C ASN A 477 -17.61 14.51 -15.74
N SER A 478 -17.13 13.87 -14.67
CA SER A 478 -15.71 13.55 -14.52
C SER A 478 -15.25 12.62 -15.64
N ILE A 479 -13.98 12.67 -15.98
CA ILE A 479 -13.36 11.71 -16.88
C ILE A 479 -13.22 10.37 -16.16
N LYS A 480 -13.51 9.27 -16.86
CA LYS A 480 -13.41 7.92 -16.31
C LYS A 480 -12.11 7.28 -16.79
N GLN A 481 -11.27 6.92 -15.85
CA GLN A 481 -10.08 6.11 -16.13
C GLN A 481 -10.41 4.66 -15.78
N LEU A 482 -10.40 3.77 -16.78
CA LEU A 482 -10.70 2.35 -16.59
C LEU A 482 -9.46 1.52 -16.79
N THR A 483 -9.27 0.52 -15.94
CA THR A 483 -8.18 -0.45 -15.98
C THR A 483 -8.74 -1.85 -16.11
N PHE A 484 -8.31 -2.58 -17.12
CA PHE A 484 -8.61 -4.00 -17.33
C PHE A 484 -7.38 -4.83 -16.95
N THR A 485 -7.45 -5.51 -15.81
CA THR A 485 -6.35 -6.35 -15.33
C THR A 485 -6.61 -7.81 -15.68
N ARG A 486 -5.70 -8.44 -16.42
CA ARG A 486 -5.79 -9.84 -16.80
C ARG A 486 -5.65 -10.73 -15.57
N VAL A 487 -6.57 -11.67 -15.38
CA VAL A 487 -6.60 -12.59 -14.24
C VAL A 487 -5.37 -13.49 -14.22
N SER A 488 -4.87 -13.90 -15.39
CA SER A 488 -3.64 -14.67 -15.54
C SER A 488 -2.50 -13.76 -16.01
N GLY A 489 -1.49 -13.51 -15.17
CA GLY A 489 -0.27 -12.82 -15.58
C GLY A 489 -0.17 -11.31 -15.24
N ASN A 490 -1.14 -10.74 -14.52
CA ASN A 490 -1.12 -9.35 -14.00
C ASN A 490 -0.90 -8.23 -15.05
N GLN A 491 -1.15 -8.51 -16.32
CA GLN A 491 -1.09 -7.49 -17.37
C GLN A 491 -2.33 -6.59 -17.28
N SER A 492 -2.11 -5.27 -17.31
CA SER A 492 -3.19 -4.28 -17.25
C SER A 492 -3.22 -3.43 -18.52
N PHE A 493 -4.43 -2.99 -18.88
CA PHE A 493 -4.71 -2.12 -20.02
C PHE A 493 -5.59 -0.98 -19.54
N ASP A 494 -5.11 0.25 -19.74
CA ASP A 494 -5.79 1.45 -19.29
C ASP A 494 -6.45 2.17 -20.46
N ILE A 495 -7.66 2.69 -20.23
CA ILE A 495 -8.38 3.54 -21.19
C ILE A 495 -8.98 4.76 -20.51
N LYS A 496 -8.95 5.88 -21.22
CA LYS A 496 -9.59 7.14 -20.83
C LYS A 496 -10.93 7.27 -21.53
N VAL A 497 -12.00 7.46 -20.77
CA VAL A 497 -13.37 7.53 -21.27
C VAL A 497 -13.99 8.87 -20.87
N PRO A 498 -14.09 9.84 -21.80
CA PRO A 498 -14.71 11.14 -21.50
C PRO A 498 -16.22 11.07 -21.25
N GLY A 499 -16.89 10.09 -21.87
CA GLY A 499 -18.34 9.86 -21.74
C GLY A 499 -18.72 8.73 -20.81
N ASN A 500 -19.90 8.18 -21.02
CA ASN A 500 -20.43 7.06 -20.24
C ASN A 500 -20.49 5.74 -21.04
N VAL A 501 -19.91 5.71 -22.22
CA VAL A 501 -19.83 4.50 -23.07
C VAL A 501 -18.37 4.30 -23.44
N PHE A 502 -17.90 3.08 -23.35
CA PHE A 502 -16.55 2.72 -23.76
C PHE A 502 -16.57 1.59 -24.80
N THR A 503 -15.56 1.63 -25.65
CA THR A 503 -15.20 0.54 -26.56
C THR A 503 -13.68 0.45 -26.58
N THR A 504 -13.14 -0.76 -26.47
CA THR A 504 -11.70 -1.00 -26.56
C THR A 504 -11.42 -2.42 -27.03
N GLU A 505 -10.20 -2.66 -27.47
CA GLU A 505 -9.72 -3.96 -27.88
C GLU A 505 -8.73 -4.48 -26.84
N LEU A 506 -8.88 -5.75 -26.46
CA LEU A 506 -8.01 -6.44 -25.51
C LEU A 506 -7.61 -7.81 -26.07
N PRO A 507 -6.41 -8.32 -25.73
CA PRO A 507 -6.04 -9.70 -26.02
C PRO A 507 -7.04 -10.69 -25.42
N ALA A 508 -7.28 -11.81 -26.08
CA ALA A 508 -8.17 -12.84 -25.56
C ALA A 508 -7.76 -13.26 -24.14
N GLY A 509 -8.72 -13.32 -23.21
CA GLY A 509 -8.46 -13.63 -21.80
C GLY A 509 -9.62 -13.30 -20.88
N LYS A 510 -9.40 -13.48 -19.58
CA LYS A 510 -10.33 -13.03 -18.53
C LYS A 510 -9.76 -11.83 -17.83
N TYR A 511 -10.59 -10.83 -17.60
CA TYR A 511 -10.19 -9.54 -17.01
C TYR A 511 -11.07 -9.17 -15.84
N LEU A 512 -10.46 -8.56 -14.85
CA LEU A 512 -11.15 -7.76 -13.82
C LEU A 512 -11.08 -6.29 -14.23
N MET A 513 -12.18 -5.59 -14.00
CA MET A 513 -12.30 -4.18 -14.33
C MET A 513 -12.29 -3.34 -13.06
N SER A 514 -11.50 -2.28 -13.07
CA SER A 514 -11.49 -1.24 -12.04
C SER A 514 -11.37 0.12 -12.71
N GLY A 515 -11.58 1.19 -11.95
CA GLY A 515 -11.42 2.54 -12.49
C GLY A 515 -11.61 3.61 -11.44
N TYR A 516 -11.36 4.85 -11.81
CA TYR A 516 -11.59 6.01 -10.98
C TYR A 516 -12.16 7.17 -11.80
N LEU A 517 -12.78 8.11 -11.09
CA LEU A 517 -13.28 9.35 -11.66
C LEU A 517 -12.18 10.42 -11.52
N ASP A 518 -11.54 10.76 -12.62
CA ASP A 518 -10.52 11.81 -12.71
C ASP A 518 -11.24 13.17 -12.74
N GLU A 519 -11.37 13.78 -11.57
CA GLU A 519 -12.16 14.99 -11.35
C GLU A 519 -11.42 16.26 -11.80
N ASN A 520 -10.10 16.25 -11.76
CA ASN A 520 -9.25 17.38 -12.12
C ASN A 520 -8.50 17.21 -13.46
N ASN A 521 -8.69 16.07 -14.13
CA ASN A 521 -8.11 15.73 -15.43
C ASN A 521 -6.56 15.74 -15.44
N ASN A 522 -5.97 15.18 -14.38
CA ASN A 522 -4.52 15.04 -14.25
C ASN A 522 -3.99 13.65 -14.65
N ASP A 523 -4.89 12.76 -15.10
CA ASP A 523 -4.61 11.36 -15.47
C ASP A 523 -4.01 10.49 -14.33
N LYS A 524 -4.18 10.91 -13.07
CA LYS A 524 -3.76 10.21 -11.87
C LYS A 524 -4.93 10.12 -10.90
N ARG A 525 -5.00 9.06 -10.13
CA ARG A 525 -5.96 8.95 -9.05
C ARG A 525 -5.48 9.75 -7.84
N ASP A 526 -6.20 10.79 -7.47
CA ASP A 526 -5.93 11.55 -6.26
C ASP A 526 -6.48 10.83 -5.03
N LEU A 527 -5.65 10.67 -4.01
CA LEU A 527 -5.99 9.96 -2.77
C LEU A 527 -6.55 10.89 -1.70
N GLY A 528 -6.69 12.17 -2.02
CA GLY A 528 -7.15 13.19 -1.10
C GLY A 528 -6.13 13.59 -0.02
N SER A 529 -6.53 14.53 0.83
CA SER A 529 -5.68 15.06 1.91
C SER A 529 -6.50 15.32 3.16
N THR A 530 -5.85 15.32 4.30
CA THR A 530 -6.45 15.72 5.58
C THR A 530 -6.17 17.18 5.94
N PHE A 531 -5.19 17.82 5.27
CA PHE A 531 -4.91 19.24 5.46
C PHE A 531 -4.28 19.89 4.20
N PRO A 532 -4.92 20.88 3.55
CA PRO A 532 -6.37 21.13 3.67
C PRO A 532 -7.15 19.85 3.32
N TYR A 533 -8.33 19.69 3.90
CA TYR A 533 -9.10 18.48 3.64
C TYR A 533 -9.61 18.46 2.20
N THR A 534 -9.28 17.40 1.48
CA THR A 534 -9.81 17.10 0.15
C THR A 534 -10.25 15.64 0.10
N PHE A 535 -11.35 15.37 -0.57
CA PHE A 535 -11.79 13.99 -0.81
C PHE A 535 -10.83 13.28 -1.77
N ALA A 536 -10.74 11.96 -1.62
CA ALA A 536 -10.14 11.12 -2.64
C ALA A 536 -11.04 11.06 -3.88
N GLU A 537 -10.47 10.78 -5.03
CA GLU A 537 -11.25 10.50 -6.23
C GLU A 537 -11.95 9.15 -6.11
N THR A 538 -13.20 9.12 -6.60
CA THR A 538 -14.05 7.94 -6.50
C THR A 538 -13.46 6.78 -7.28
N PHE A 539 -13.27 5.66 -6.62
CA PHE A 539 -12.78 4.41 -7.20
C PHE A 539 -13.85 3.34 -7.21
N GLY A 540 -13.91 2.57 -8.31
CA GLY A 540 -14.80 1.42 -8.46
C GLY A 540 -14.03 0.18 -8.89
N LYS A 541 -14.55 -0.99 -8.51
CA LYS A 541 -14.01 -2.29 -8.92
C LYS A 541 -15.16 -3.25 -9.17
N SER A 542 -15.10 -3.99 -10.29
CA SER A 542 -16.01 -5.08 -10.57
C SER A 542 -15.53 -6.37 -9.89
N ASN A 543 -16.47 -7.13 -9.34
CA ASN A 543 -16.21 -8.47 -8.83
C ASN A 543 -16.32 -9.53 -9.93
N ASP A 544 -17.00 -9.20 -11.03
CA ASP A 544 -17.22 -10.11 -12.15
C ASP A 544 -16.07 -10.03 -13.13
N THR A 545 -15.71 -11.19 -13.69
CA THR A 545 -14.71 -11.28 -14.74
C THR A 545 -15.34 -11.13 -16.12
N ILE A 546 -14.69 -10.32 -16.95
CA ILE A 546 -15.03 -10.15 -18.37
C ILE A 546 -14.24 -11.17 -19.18
N SER A 547 -14.91 -11.98 -19.99
CA SER A 547 -14.28 -12.92 -20.92
C SER A 547 -14.16 -12.29 -22.31
N VAL A 548 -12.94 -12.08 -22.77
CA VAL A 548 -12.64 -11.57 -24.11
C VAL A 548 -12.21 -12.73 -25.01
N ARG A 549 -12.82 -12.85 -26.18
CA ARG A 549 -12.49 -13.87 -27.20
C ARG A 549 -11.93 -13.18 -28.43
N ALA A 550 -10.84 -13.72 -28.96
CA ALA A 550 -10.22 -13.20 -30.19
C ALA A 550 -11.24 -13.10 -31.33
N ARG A 551 -11.23 -11.97 -32.03
CA ARG A 551 -12.10 -11.67 -33.18
C ARG A 551 -13.61 -11.63 -32.89
N PHE A 552 -14.00 -11.61 -31.61
CA PHE A 552 -15.39 -11.48 -31.19
C PHE A 552 -15.60 -10.21 -30.41
N GLU A 553 -16.81 -9.70 -30.49
CA GLU A 553 -17.25 -8.56 -29.68
C GLU A 553 -17.97 -9.08 -28.42
N THR A 554 -17.63 -8.52 -27.27
CA THR A 554 -18.34 -8.72 -26.00
C THR A 554 -19.01 -7.41 -25.64
N VAL A 555 -20.33 -7.38 -25.65
CA VAL A 555 -21.17 -6.19 -25.44
C VAL A 555 -21.93 -6.26 -24.12
N GLY A 556 -22.50 -5.12 -23.71
CA GLY A 556 -23.41 -5.07 -22.55
C GLY A 556 -22.69 -5.14 -21.20
N ILE A 557 -21.42 -4.77 -21.16
CA ILE A 557 -20.68 -4.65 -19.90
C ILE A 557 -21.17 -3.40 -19.17
N GLU A 558 -21.58 -3.56 -17.91
CA GLU A 558 -21.91 -2.43 -17.04
C GLU A 558 -20.83 -2.27 -15.97
N PHE A 559 -20.37 -1.02 -15.78
CA PHE A 559 -19.47 -0.66 -14.71
C PHE A 559 -20.06 0.50 -13.90
N LYS A 560 -20.04 0.37 -12.58
CA LYS A 560 -20.72 1.31 -11.70
C LYS A 560 -19.73 1.98 -10.75
N PHE A 561 -19.75 3.32 -10.76
CA PHE A 561 -19.23 4.13 -9.68
C PHE A 561 -20.41 4.49 -8.77
N LYS A 562 -20.33 4.08 -7.53
CA LYS A 562 -21.41 4.16 -6.58
C LYS A 562 -21.04 5.07 -5.40
#